data_67ed777df1fa9611de4272b30fa688b4
#
_entry.id   67ed777df1fa9611de4272b30fa688b4
#
_cell.length_a   1.000
_cell.length_b   1.000
_cell.length_c   1.000
_cell.angle_alpha   90.00
_cell.angle_beta   90.00
_cell.angle_gamma   90.00
#
_symmetry.space_group_name_H-M   'P 1'
#
loop_
_entity.id
_entity.type
_entity.pdbx_description
1 polymer ?
#
loop_
_entity_poly.entity_id
_entity_poly.type
_entity_poly.pdbx_seq_one_letter_code
_entity_poly.pdbx_strand_id
1 'polypeptide(L)'
;PYLNQTEPLFDVLRVTERGFTGMVADHRNILKVIVDPSLQAASTAVQYDVTADPQIVLTLQGPDDKAVVDYLSQHRGELVHVLEQAERDRAVKANETYNNPGIEAAVRKTFGVEMRVPKGYLLAAEKENFVWARNEYPTASQGFFVYSYPYEGPESLSAEALTAARNKFAALIPGPSEGSYMTTSDAFEPGYRMFRLEGRLWCELRGFWDVHGDFMGGPFVSYSTVDTATNRVFTLDCYVYAPDLNKPRKRNYMRGVEHLLYSVRFPKQAE
;
A
#
# COMPACT_ATOMS: atom_id res chain seq x y z
N PRO A 1 -4.35 -3.51 9.00
CA PRO A 1 -4.81 -2.23 9.06
C PRO A 1 -4.17 -1.24 9.86
N TYR A 2 -3.72 -1.13 11.00
CA TYR A 2 -3.05 0.04 11.59
C TYR A 2 -3.61 1.39 11.11
N LEU A 3 -4.90 1.60 11.29
CA LEU A 3 -5.56 2.89 11.19
C LEU A 3 -6.02 3.26 12.59
N ASN A 4 -5.78 4.49 13.00
CA ASN A 4 -6.22 5.00 14.31
C ASN A 4 -7.74 5.08 14.47
N GLN A 5 -8.47 4.81 13.38
CA GLN A 5 -9.91 4.63 13.35
C GLN A 5 -10.23 3.40 12.51
N THR A 6 -11.16 2.58 12.98
CA THR A 6 -11.60 1.39 12.23
C THR A 6 -12.33 1.83 10.96
N GLU A 7 -11.83 1.41 9.82
CA GLU A 7 -12.48 1.60 8.53
C GLU A 7 -12.79 0.23 7.89
N PRO A 8 -13.92 0.09 7.18
CA PRO A 8 -14.22 -1.14 6.46
C PRO A 8 -13.20 -1.34 5.32
N LEU A 9 -12.84 -2.58 5.00
CA LEU A 9 -11.89 -2.88 3.92
C LEU A 9 -12.39 -2.42 2.55
N PHE A 10 -13.70 -2.48 2.32
CA PHE A 10 -14.34 -2.05 1.09
C PHE A 10 -15.61 -1.26 1.39
N ASP A 11 -15.97 -0.35 0.51
CA ASP A 11 -17.30 0.20 0.44
C ASP A 11 -18.15 -0.72 -0.43
N VAL A 12 -19.24 -1.24 0.13
CA VAL A 12 -20.07 -2.25 -0.53
C VAL A 12 -21.40 -1.64 -0.94
N LEU A 13 -21.69 -1.64 -2.24
CA LEU A 13 -23.00 -1.38 -2.81
C LEU A 13 -23.68 -2.72 -3.11
N ARG A 14 -24.81 -2.97 -2.49
CA ARG A 14 -25.64 -4.17 -2.76
C ARG A 14 -26.68 -3.84 -3.82
N VAL A 15 -26.74 -4.66 -4.85
CA VAL A 15 -27.73 -4.56 -5.92
C VAL A 15 -28.32 -5.94 -6.19
N THR A 16 -29.59 -5.96 -6.61
CA THR A 16 -30.24 -7.17 -7.12
C THR A 16 -29.86 -7.36 -8.58
N GLU A 17 -30.12 -8.55 -9.12
CA GLU A 17 -29.89 -8.86 -10.54
C GLU A 17 -30.55 -7.84 -11.47
N ARG A 18 -31.78 -7.39 -11.16
CA ARG A 18 -32.49 -6.36 -11.95
C ARG A 18 -31.80 -5.00 -11.94
N GLY A 19 -31.07 -4.67 -10.87
CA GLY A 19 -30.31 -3.43 -10.75
C GLY A 19 -28.88 -3.51 -11.29
N PHE A 20 -28.44 -4.70 -11.71
CA PHE A 20 -27.10 -4.93 -12.23
C PHE A 20 -27.01 -4.61 -13.72
N THR A 21 -27.12 -3.33 -14.05
CA THR A 21 -27.12 -2.80 -15.43
C THR A 21 -26.34 -1.49 -15.52
N GLY A 22 -25.92 -1.10 -16.73
CA GLY A 22 -25.25 0.17 -17.00
C GLY A 22 -24.02 0.37 -16.09
N MET A 23 -23.87 1.57 -15.55
CA MET A 23 -22.70 1.92 -14.69
C MET A 23 -22.46 0.98 -13.51
N VAL A 24 -23.48 0.27 -13.02
CA VAL A 24 -23.32 -0.71 -11.95
C VAL A 24 -22.60 -1.94 -12.46
N ALA A 25 -22.92 -2.40 -13.68
CA ALA A 25 -22.24 -3.53 -14.31
C ALA A 25 -20.79 -3.19 -14.69
N ASP A 26 -20.47 -1.90 -14.92
CA ASP A 26 -19.15 -1.41 -15.30
C ASP A 26 -18.25 -1.11 -14.08
N HIS A 27 -18.72 -1.39 -12.85
CA HIS A 27 -17.88 -1.24 -11.68
C HIS A 27 -16.63 -2.14 -11.78
N ARG A 28 -15.49 -1.60 -11.37
CA ARG A 28 -14.20 -2.29 -11.49
C ARG A 28 -14.02 -3.49 -10.57
N ASN A 29 -14.75 -3.57 -9.46
CA ASN A 29 -14.74 -4.71 -8.54
C ASN A 29 -16.18 -5.18 -8.31
N ILE A 30 -16.48 -6.40 -8.72
CA ILE A 30 -17.79 -7.00 -8.60
C ILE A 30 -17.67 -8.33 -7.86
N LEU A 31 -18.51 -8.52 -6.84
CA LEU A 31 -18.75 -9.82 -6.22
C LEU A 31 -20.16 -10.27 -6.59
N LYS A 32 -20.28 -11.30 -7.43
CA LYS A 32 -21.53 -11.99 -7.71
C LYS A 32 -21.72 -13.12 -6.71
N VAL A 33 -22.91 -13.20 -6.14
CA VAL A 33 -23.29 -14.31 -5.26
C VAL A 33 -24.44 -15.08 -5.93
N ILE A 34 -24.26 -16.37 -6.16
CA ILE A 34 -25.21 -17.24 -6.82
C ILE A 34 -25.53 -18.41 -5.90
N VAL A 35 -26.82 -18.61 -5.65
CA VAL A 35 -27.36 -19.79 -4.96
C VAL A 35 -28.10 -20.64 -5.98
N ASP A 36 -27.57 -21.85 -6.25
CA ASP A 36 -28.14 -22.76 -7.22
C ASP A 36 -28.16 -24.17 -6.64
N PRO A 37 -29.35 -24.72 -6.33
CA PRO A 37 -29.49 -26.04 -5.72
C PRO A 37 -28.94 -27.22 -6.56
N SER A 38 -28.66 -26.98 -7.85
CA SER A 38 -28.04 -27.99 -8.72
C SER A 38 -26.55 -28.19 -8.47
N LEU A 39 -25.90 -27.25 -7.77
CA LEU A 39 -24.48 -27.33 -7.42
C LEU A 39 -24.25 -28.32 -6.28
N GLN A 40 -23.10 -28.99 -6.32
CA GLN A 40 -22.72 -29.98 -5.30
C GLN A 40 -21.95 -29.36 -4.12
N ALA A 41 -21.23 -28.26 -4.36
CA ALA A 41 -20.41 -27.60 -3.37
C ALA A 41 -20.29 -26.11 -3.70
N ALA A 42 -19.92 -25.32 -2.69
CA ALA A 42 -19.58 -23.93 -2.90
C ALA A 42 -18.20 -23.80 -3.56
N SER A 43 -18.07 -22.80 -4.42
CA SER A 43 -16.84 -22.49 -5.16
C SER A 43 -16.76 -21.04 -5.57
N THR A 44 -15.57 -20.60 -6.00
CA THR A 44 -15.36 -19.27 -6.58
C THR A 44 -14.75 -19.36 -7.97
N ALA A 45 -15.08 -18.39 -8.80
CA ALA A 45 -14.45 -18.15 -10.10
C ALA A 45 -14.11 -16.67 -10.25
N VAL A 46 -13.01 -16.39 -10.95
CA VAL A 46 -12.54 -15.02 -11.22
C VAL A 46 -12.55 -14.79 -12.73
N GLN A 47 -13.11 -13.69 -13.15
CA GLN A 47 -13.09 -13.22 -14.53
C GLN A 47 -12.60 -11.78 -14.55
N TYR A 48 -11.89 -11.42 -15.61
CA TYR A 48 -11.39 -10.07 -15.82
C TYR A 48 -12.06 -9.45 -17.05
N ASP A 49 -12.27 -8.13 -17.01
CA ASP A 49 -12.67 -7.30 -18.16
C ASP A 49 -13.93 -7.81 -18.87
N VAL A 50 -14.97 -8.12 -18.08
CA VAL A 50 -16.22 -8.73 -18.60
C VAL A 50 -17.12 -7.69 -19.30
N THR A 51 -17.34 -6.54 -18.66
CA THR A 51 -18.17 -5.43 -19.21
C THR A 51 -17.41 -4.11 -19.27
N ALA A 52 -16.31 -3.99 -18.55
CA ALA A 52 -15.45 -2.81 -18.52
C ALA A 52 -13.98 -3.23 -18.41
N ASP A 53 -13.05 -2.39 -18.85
CA ASP A 53 -11.60 -2.57 -18.70
C ASP A 53 -11.02 -1.31 -17.99
N PRO A 54 -10.40 -1.48 -16.81
CA PRO A 54 -10.11 -2.73 -16.07
C PRO A 54 -11.25 -3.14 -15.12
N GLN A 55 -11.59 -4.41 -15.10
CA GLN A 55 -12.62 -4.97 -14.22
C GLN A 55 -12.19 -6.32 -13.65
N ILE A 56 -12.59 -6.62 -12.42
CA ILE A 56 -12.58 -7.98 -11.85
C ILE A 56 -13.99 -8.35 -11.41
N VAL A 57 -14.43 -9.52 -11.83
CA VAL A 57 -15.69 -10.15 -11.41
C VAL A 57 -15.35 -11.42 -10.66
N LEU A 58 -15.58 -11.43 -9.35
CA LEU A 58 -15.45 -12.58 -8.49
C LEU A 58 -16.85 -13.19 -8.30
N THR A 59 -17.05 -14.41 -8.77
CA THR A 59 -18.30 -15.15 -8.59
C THR A 59 -18.13 -16.14 -7.45
N LEU A 60 -18.95 -16.03 -6.40
CA LEU A 60 -19.09 -16.97 -5.31
C LEU A 60 -20.43 -17.70 -5.50
N GLN A 61 -20.41 -19.01 -5.61
CA GLN A 61 -21.60 -19.79 -5.85
C GLN A 61 -21.68 -21.01 -4.94
N GLY A 62 -22.88 -21.50 -4.68
CA GLY A 62 -23.10 -22.70 -3.86
C GLY A 62 -24.53 -23.20 -3.91
N PRO A 63 -24.78 -24.43 -3.39
CA PRO A 63 -26.09 -25.09 -3.44
C PRO A 63 -27.15 -24.38 -2.56
N ASP A 64 -26.74 -23.71 -1.51
CA ASP A 64 -27.59 -23.00 -0.58
C ASP A 64 -26.86 -21.84 0.10
N ASP A 65 -27.61 -20.99 0.80
CA ASP A 65 -27.08 -19.83 1.51
C ASP A 65 -26.02 -20.21 2.56
N LYS A 66 -26.23 -21.33 3.25
CA LYS A 66 -25.30 -21.80 4.28
C LYS A 66 -23.94 -22.17 3.69
N ALA A 67 -23.93 -22.91 2.61
CA ALA A 67 -22.69 -23.30 1.91
C ALA A 67 -21.91 -22.08 1.41
N VAL A 68 -22.62 -21.08 0.87
CA VAL A 68 -22.03 -19.80 0.42
C VAL A 68 -21.42 -19.02 1.60
N VAL A 69 -22.13 -18.89 2.72
CA VAL A 69 -21.65 -18.19 3.91
C VAL A 69 -20.46 -18.90 4.55
N ASP A 70 -20.52 -20.22 4.68
CA ASP A 70 -19.43 -21.03 5.23
C ASP A 70 -18.16 -20.91 4.36
N TYR A 71 -18.30 -21.00 3.05
CA TYR A 71 -17.20 -20.83 2.11
C TYR A 71 -16.57 -19.43 2.21
N LEU A 72 -17.40 -18.37 2.20
CA LEU A 72 -16.94 -17.00 2.36
C LEU A 72 -16.16 -16.82 3.66
N SER A 73 -16.63 -17.41 4.74
CA SER A 73 -16.00 -17.30 6.06
C SER A 73 -14.64 -17.99 6.10
N GLN A 74 -14.52 -19.16 5.45
CA GLN A 74 -13.29 -19.93 5.40
C GLN A 74 -12.23 -19.32 4.47
N HIS A 75 -12.66 -18.76 3.34
CA HIS A 75 -11.77 -18.23 2.29
C HIS A 75 -11.69 -16.69 2.24
N ARG A 76 -12.24 -15.99 3.26
CA ARG A 76 -12.30 -14.52 3.27
C ARG A 76 -10.96 -13.83 2.98
N GLY A 77 -9.86 -14.38 3.49
CA GLY A 77 -8.52 -13.82 3.30
C GLY A 77 -8.07 -13.90 1.84
N GLU A 78 -8.32 -15.02 1.18
CA GLU A 78 -8.00 -15.25 -0.23
C GLU A 78 -8.83 -14.33 -1.13
N LEU A 79 -10.13 -14.21 -0.87
CA LEU A 79 -11.04 -13.38 -1.65
C LEU A 79 -10.67 -11.89 -1.53
N VAL A 80 -10.34 -11.44 -0.31
CA VAL A 80 -9.82 -10.08 -0.09
C VAL A 80 -8.51 -9.87 -0.84
N HIS A 81 -7.59 -10.84 -0.77
CA HIS A 81 -6.31 -10.75 -1.46
C HIS A 81 -6.47 -10.61 -2.98
N VAL A 82 -7.36 -11.38 -3.59
CA VAL A 82 -7.65 -11.31 -5.04
C VAL A 82 -8.15 -9.91 -5.43
N LEU A 83 -9.08 -9.33 -4.67
CA LEU A 83 -9.60 -7.99 -4.95
C LEU A 83 -8.52 -6.89 -4.71
N GLU A 84 -7.71 -7.03 -3.67
CA GLU A 84 -6.60 -6.10 -3.41
C GLU A 84 -5.50 -6.22 -4.46
N GLN A 85 -5.22 -7.43 -4.96
CA GLN A 85 -4.25 -7.61 -6.05
C GLN A 85 -4.71 -6.90 -7.33
N ALA A 86 -5.98 -7.05 -7.69
CA ALA A 86 -6.55 -6.35 -8.84
C ALA A 86 -6.45 -4.81 -8.71
N GLU A 87 -6.63 -4.25 -7.50
CA GLU A 87 -6.42 -2.82 -7.28
C GLU A 87 -4.94 -2.42 -7.43
N ARG A 88 -4.02 -3.24 -6.95
CA ARG A 88 -2.57 -3.00 -7.10
C ARG A 88 -2.16 -3.00 -8.57
N ASP A 89 -2.58 -4.00 -9.33
CA ASP A 89 -2.24 -4.15 -10.74
C ASP A 89 -2.72 -2.96 -11.55
N ARG A 90 -3.95 -2.48 -11.26
CA ARG A 90 -4.50 -1.27 -11.88
C ARG A 90 -3.71 -0.02 -11.52
N ALA A 91 -3.31 0.14 -10.26
CA ALA A 91 -2.54 1.28 -9.83
C ALA A 91 -1.14 1.31 -10.46
N VAL A 92 -0.46 0.15 -10.51
CA VAL A 92 0.84 0.02 -11.19
C VAL A 92 0.72 0.38 -12.67
N LYS A 93 -0.27 -0.20 -13.37
CA LYS A 93 -0.53 0.07 -14.80
C LYS A 93 -0.84 1.56 -15.04
N ALA A 94 -1.66 2.18 -14.19
CA ALA A 94 -1.96 3.61 -14.31
C ALA A 94 -0.71 4.49 -14.12
N ASN A 95 0.17 4.12 -13.20
CA ASN A 95 1.42 4.84 -12.93
C ASN A 95 2.45 4.72 -14.07
N GLU A 96 2.35 3.73 -14.94
CA GLU A 96 3.19 3.65 -16.14
C GLU A 96 2.90 4.78 -17.13
N THR A 97 1.64 5.22 -17.20
CA THR A 97 1.18 6.29 -18.11
C THR A 97 1.20 7.66 -17.45
N TYR A 98 0.83 7.74 -16.17
CA TYR A 98 0.66 8.99 -15.43
C TYR A 98 1.68 9.09 -14.28
N ASN A 99 2.96 9.18 -14.64
CA ASN A 99 4.08 9.20 -13.70
C ASN A 99 4.75 10.57 -13.57
N ASN A 100 5.69 10.66 -12.61
CA ASN A 100 6.55 11.82 -12.36
C ASN A 100 8.02 11.47 -12.64
N PRO A 101 8.51 11.70 -13.88
CA PRO A 101 9.87 11.33 -14.26
C PRO A 101 10.97 12.02 -13.43
N GLY A 102 10.69 13.22 -12.90
CA GLY A 102 11.66 13.97 -12.09
C GLY A 102 11.98 13.27 -10.78
N ILE A 103 10.94 12.82 -10.07
CA ILE A 103 11.13 12.08 -8.80
C ILE A 103 11.71 10.70 -9.07
N GLU A 104 11.27 10.01 -10.12
CA GLU A 104 11.82 8.71 -10.53
C GLU A 104 13.32 8.81 -10.83
N ALA A 105 13.75 9.89 -11.50
CA ALA A 105 15.18 10.16 -11.77
C ALA A 105 15.95 10.42 -10.47
N ALA A 106 15.40 11.15 -9.50
CA ALA A 106 16.03 11.38 -8.20
C ALA A 106 16.23 10.06 -7.44
N VAL A 107 15.21 9.19 -7.39
CA VAL A 107 15.30 7.86 -6.75
C VAL A 107 16.38 7.00 -7.45
N ARG A 108 16.33 6.94 -8.77
CA ARG A 108 17.32 6.16 -9.55
C ARG A 108 18.74 6.65 -9.35
N LYS A 109 18.94 7.97 -9.37
CA LYS A 109 20.26 8.59 -9.16
C LYS A 109 20.81 8.27 -7.76
N THR A 110 19.97 8.34 -6.73
CA THR A 110 20.39 8.18 -5.33
C THR A 110 20.58 6.72 -4.93
N PHE A 111 19.73 5.81 -5.43
CA PHE A 111 19.69 4.42 -4.95
C PHE A 111 19.98 3.37 -6.04
N GLY A 112 20.06 3.76 -7.30
CA GLY A 112 20.18 2.81 -8.41
C GLY A 112 18.91 1.99 -8.66
N VAL A 113 17.80 2.32 -8.02
CA VAL A 113 16.53 1.60 -8.04
C VAL A 113 15.52 2.33 -8.92
N GLU A 114 14.78 1.59 -9.73
CA GLU A 114 13.65 2.15 -10.48
C GLU A 114 12.37 2.00 -9.66
N MET A 115 11.50 3.00 -9.69
CA MET A 115 10.14 2.93 -9.21
C MET A 115 9.26 3.89 -10.02
N ARG A 116 7.95 3.63 -10.05
CA ARG A 116 6.98 4.51 -10.67
C ARG A 116 6.30 5.37 -9.62
N VAL A 117 6.36 6.68 -9.81
CA VAL A 117 5.77 7.66 -8.91
C VAL A 117 4.61 8.34 -9.62
N PRO A 118 3.38 8.34 -9.07
CA PRO A 118 2.25 8.99 -9.70
C PRO A 118 2.48 10.49 -9.95
N LYS A 119 1.88 10.99 -11.00
CA LYS A 119 1.78 12.43 -11.24
C LYS A 119 1.06 13.12 -10.07
N GLY A 120 1.54 14.26 -9.66
CA GLY A 120 0.97 15.03 -8.53
C GLY A 120 1.85 15.02 -7.28
N TYR A 121 2.80 14.09 -7.17
CA TYR A 121 3.82 14.19 -6.14
C TYR A 121 4.80 15.32 -6.44
N LEU A 122 5.26 15.99 -5.39
CA LEU A 122 6.30 17.02 -5.42
C LEU A 122 7.53 16.50 -4.67
N LEU A 123 8.70 16.65 -5.28
CA LEU A 123 9.97 16.37 -4.61
C LEU A 123 10.19 17.41 -3.52
N ALA A 124 10.22 16.99 -2.27
CA ALA A 124 10.38 17.87 -1.14
C ALA A 124 11.82 17.92 -0.62
N ALA A 125 12.57 16.81 -0.73
CA ALA A 125 14.00 16.78 -0.42
C ALA A 125 14.72 15.67 -1.20
N GLU A 126 15.95 15.94 -1.60
CA GLU A 126 16.94 15.01 -2.13
C GLU A 126 18.26 15.23 -1.39
N LYS A 127 18.76 14.16 -0.74
CA LYS A 127 20.06 14.16 -0.04
C LYS A 127 20.79 12.87 -0.38
N GLU A 128 22.03 12.72 0.04
CA GLU A 128 22.88 11.54 -0.18
C GLU A 128 22.11 10.28 0.25
N ASN A 129 21.57 9.66 0.61
CA ASN A 129 20.84 8.43 1.04
C ASN A 129 19.39 8.72 1.44
N PHE A 130 18.78 9.79 0.92
CA PHE A 130 17.43 10.17 1.29
C PHE A 130 16.72 10.93 0.16
N VAL A 131 15.53 10.47 -0.22
CA VAL A 131 14.62 11.18 -1.14
C VAL A 131 13.25 11.22 -0.51
N TRP A 132 12.64 12.40 -0.42
CA TRP A 132 11.31 12.61 0.12
C TRP A 132 10.42 13.31 -0.88
N ALA A 133 9.23 12.76 -1.10
CA ALA A 133 8.20 13.33 -1.95
C ALA A 133 6.81 13.23 -1.29
N ARG A 134 5.95 14.21 -1.60
CA ARG A 134 4.61 14.28 -1.04
C ARG A 134 3.60 14.76 -2.07
N ASN A 135 2.35 14.38 -1.87
CA ASN A 135 1.20 14.83 -2.64
C ASN A 135 0.15 15.42 -1.68
N GLU A 136 -0.17 16.69 -1.90
CA GLU A 136 -1.08 17.46 -1.05
C GLU A 136 -2.47 17.52 -1.65
N TYR A 137 -3.46 17.13 -0.87
CA TYR A 137 -4.88 17.28 -1.18
C TYR A 137 -5.51 18.31 -0.24
N PRO A 138 -6.67 18.87 -0.56
CA PRO A 138 -7.31 19.88 0.28
C PRO A 138 -7.54 19.47 1.73
N THR A 139 -7.75 18.18 2.00
CA THR A 139 -8.09 17.64 3.33
C THR A 139 -7.16 16.52 3.78
N ALA A 140 -6.15 16.20 3.02
CA ALA A 140 -5.20 15.14 3.33
C ALA A 140 -3.85 15.38 2.65
N SER A 141 -2.83 14.75 3.16
CA SER A 141 -1.52 14.65 2.53
C SER A 141 -1.09 13.18 2.54
N GLN A 142 -0.45 12.76 1.50
CA GLN A 142 0.24 11.47 1.46
C GLN A 142 1.67 11.67 0.96
N GLY A 143 2.59 10.92 1.52
CA GLY A 143 3.97 11.04 1.12
C GLY A 143 4.70 9.72 1.24
N PHE A 144 5.87 9.72 0.66
CA PHE A 144 6.83 8.65 0.84
C PHE A 144 8.23 9.23 0.97
N PHE A 145 9.09 8.50 1.64
CA PHE A 145 10.52 8.73 1.60
C PHE A 145 11.28 7.43 1.40
N VAL A 146 12.34 7.52 0.65
CA VAL A 146 13.26 6.43 0.36
C VAL A 146 14.57 6.73 1.04
N TYR A 147 15.12 5.73 1.71
CA TYR A 147 16.44 5.88 2.33
C TYR A 147 17.21 4.56 2.31
N SER A 148 18.52 4.67 2.48
CA SER A 148 19.37 3.49 2.60
C SER A 148 20.50 3.70 3.61
N TYR A 149 20.94 2.59 4.22
CA TYR A 149 22.03 2.57 5.19
C TYR A 149 22.80 1.23 5.09
N PRO A 150 24.05 1.13 5.61
CA PRO A 150 24.82 -0.10 5.54
C PRO A 150 24.07 -1.29 6.15
N TYR A 151 24.14 -2.45 5.48
CA TYR A 151 23.66 -3.71 6.03
C TYR A 151 24.78 -4.37 6.84
N GLU A 152 24.57 -4.55 8.14
CA GLU A 152 25.56 -5.07 9.09
C GLU A 152 25.25 -6.50 9.54
N GLY A 153 24.27 -7.14 8.92
CA GLY A 153 23.85 -8.50 9.24
C GLY A 153 22.32 -8.60 9.47
N PRO A 154 21.83 -9.81 9.78
CA PRO A 154 20.37 -10.07 9.90
C PRO A 154 19.67 -9.17 10.93
N GLU A 155 20.35 -8.78 12.00
CA GLU A 155 19.80 -7.90 13.05
C GLU A 155 19.42 -6.51 12.51
N SER A 156 20.04 -6.07 11.40
CA SER A 156 19.67 -4.82 10.71
C SER A 156 18.21 -4.83 10.18
N LEU A 157 17.60 -6.00 10.13
CA LEU A 157 16.22 -6.19 9.68
C LEU A 157 15.25 -6.52 10.83
N SER A 158 15.69 -6.46 12.09
CA SER A 158 14.79 -6.59 13.23
C SER A 158 13.80 -5.43 13.31
N ALA A 159 12.67 -5.61 13.98
CA ALA A 159 11.67 -4.56 14.14
C ALA A 159 12.26 -3.31 14.83
N GLU A 160 13.10 -3.53 15.84
CA GLU A 160 13.77 -2.48 16.61
C GLU A 160 14.76 -1.70 15.75
N ALA A 161 15.61 -2.41 14.97
CA ALA A 161 16.60 -1.78 14.11
C ALA A 161 15.95 -0.97 12.99
N LEU A 162 14.91 -1.53 12.37
CA LEU A 162 14.13 -0.84 11.33
C LEU A 162 13.39 0.38 11.88
N THR A 163 12.83 0.31 13.08
CA THR A 163 12.19 1.46 13.73
C THR A 163 13.20 2.54 14.06
N ALA A 164 14.36 2.18 14.59
CA ALA A 164 15.45 3.12 14.88
C ALA A 164 15.97 3.81 13.60
N ALA A 165 16.18 3.04 12.53
CA ALA A 165 16.57 3.58 11.23
C ALA A 165 15.49 4.52 10.66
N ARG A 166 14.21 4.09 10.72
CA ARG A 166 13.09 4.94 10.33
C ARG A 166 13.09 6.28 11.04
N ASN A 167 13.22 6.28 12.36
CA ASN A 167 13.21 7.51 13.17
C ASN A 167 14.36 8.45 12.79
N LYS A 168 15.56 7.91 12.54
CA LYS A 168 16.72 8.69 12.08
C LYS A 168 16.45 9.41 10.76
N PHE A 169 15.82 8.74 9.79
CA PHE A 169 15.55 9.34 8.49
C PHE A 169 14.26 10.16 8.48
N ALA A 170 13.22 9.77 9.21
CA ALA A 170 12.00 10.54 9.38
C ALA A 170 12.26 11.90 10.04
N ALA A 171 13.24 12.00 10.93
CA ALA A 171 13.66 13.28 11.52
C ALA A 171 14.20 14.30 10.50
N LEU A 172 14.47 13.90 9.26
CA LEU A 172 14.81 14.80 8.16
C LEU A 172 13.57 15.48 7.56
N ILE A 173 12.37 15.06 7.93
CA ILE A 173 11.09 15.61 7.49
C ILE A 173 10.62 16.58 8.57
N PRO A 174 10.63 17.91 8.28
CA PRO A 174 10.22 18.91 9.26
C PRO A 174 8.72 18.81 9.54
N GLY A 175 8.35 19.04 10.77
CA GLY A 175 6.96 19.27 11.17
C GLY A 175 6.53 20.72 10.95
N PRO A 176 5.29 21.08 11.35
CA PRO A 176 4.75 22.42 11.14
C PRO A 176 5.42 23.51 11.98
N SER A 177 5.87 23.19 13.19
CA SER A 177 6.51 24.12 14.12
C SER A 177 8.04 24.11 13.97
N GLU A 178 8.69 25.22 14.31
CA GLU A 178 10.14 25.32 14.28
C GLU A 178 10.80 24.26 15.18
N GLY A 179 11.75 23.51 14.63
CA GLY A 179 12.44 22.43 15.32
C GLY A 179 11.65 21.11 15.46
N SER A 180 10.39 21.10 15.03
CA SER A 180 9.59 19.87 15.01
C SER A 180 9.96 18.97 13.82
N TYR A 181 9.80 17.64 13.99
CA TYR A 181 10.14 16.65 12.96
C TYR A 181 9.34 15.36 13.10
N MET A 182 9.25 14.60 12.03
CA MET A 182 8.54 13.32 12.01
C MET A 182 9.29 12.23 12.79
N THR A 183 8.54 11.39 13.51
CA THR A 183 9.03 10.21 14.23
C THR A 183 8.02 9.07 14.17
N THR A 184 8.35 7.89 14.69
CA THR A 184 7.38 6.84 14.97
C THR A 184 6.69 7.16 16.29
N SER A 185 5.37 6.96 16.36
CA SER A 185 4.61 7.17 17.59
C SER A 185 4.98 6.13 18.65
N ASP A 186 5.24 6.58 19.87
CA ASP A 186 5.50 5.70 21.01
C ASP A 186 4.21 5.13 21.63
N ALA A 187 3.04 5.64 21.22
CA ALA A 187 1.74 5.20 21.75
C ALA A 187 1.33 3.80 21.24
N PHE A 188 1.91 3.33 20.15
CA PHE A 188 1.55 2.07 19.52
C PHE A 188 2.80 1.37 18.99
N GLU A 189 3.02 0.13 19.41
CA GLU A 189 4.09 -0.69 18.86
C GLU A 189 3.82 -1.01 17.38
N PRO A 190 4.76 -0.76 16.47
CA PRO A 190 4.61 -1.11 15.07
C PRO A 190 4.48 -2.62 14.86
N GLY A 191 3.53 -3.03 14.05
CA GLY A 191 3.45 -4.41 13.60
C GLY A 191 4.56 -4.72 12.60
N TYR A 192 5.16 -5.90 12.74
CA TYR A 192 6.24 -6.38 11.91
C TYR A 192 5.90 -7.70 11.23
N ARG A 193 6.25 -7.85 9.96
CA ARG A 193 6.21 -9.12 9.25
C ARG A 193 7.22 -9.17 8.11
N MET A 194 7.60 -10.39 7.72
CA MET A 194 8.39 -10.64 6.51
C MET A 194 7.52 -11.28 5.42
N PHE A 195 7.81 -10.94 4.16
CA PHE A 195 7.13 -11.51 3.01
C PHE A 195 8.07 -11.53 1.80
N ARG A 196 7.70 -12.29 0.77
CA ARG A 196 8.42 -12.30 -0.51
C ARG A 196 7.61 -11.59 -1.59
N LEU A 197 8.32 -10.73 -2.34
CA LEU A 197 7.80 -10.08 -3.52
C LEU A 197 8.86 -10.20 -4.62
N GLU A 198 8.48 -10.78 -5.76
CA GLU A 198 9.39 -10.99 -6.90
C GLU A 198 10.71 -11.67 -6.52
N GLY A 199 10.63 -12.69 -5.67
CA GLY A 199 11.79 -13.46 -5.20
C GLY A 199 12.62 -12.80 -4.10
N ARG A 200 12.43 -11.51 -3.83
CA ARG A 200 13.17 -10.74 -2.81
C ARG A 200 12.43 -10.79 -1.48
N LEU A 201 13.20 -10.92 -0.39
CA LEU A 201 12.66 -10.83 0.97
C LEU A 201 12.47 -9.36 1.36
N TRP A 202 11.28 -9.04 1.84
CA TRP A 202 10.92 -7.73 2.38
C TRP A 202 10.48 -7.83 3.83
N CYS A 203 10.85 -6.84 4.62
CA CYS A 203 10.34 -6.61 5.97
C CYS A 203 9.36 -5.45 5.91
N GLU A 204 8.17 -5.63 6.46
CA GLU A 204 7.15 -4.60 6.58
C GLU A 204 7.03 -4.17 8.03
N LEU A 205 7.12 -2.86 8.29
CA LEU A 205 6.67 -2.23 9.51
C LEU A 205 5.39 -1.45 9.23
N ARG A 206 4.37 -1.60 10.08
CA ARG A 206 3.16 -0.78 10.05
C ARG A 206 2.89 -0.18 11.40
N GLY A 207 2.58 1.09 11.44
CA GLY A 207 2.32 1.78 12.70
C GLY A 207 1.77 3.18 12.49
N PHE A 208 2.00 3.99 13.48
CA PHE A 208 1.65 5.40 13.46
C PHE A 208 2.90 6.25 13.57
N TRP A 209 2.91 7.35 12.82
CA TRP A 209 3.88 8.40 12.94
C TRP A 209 3.29 9.58 13.70
N ASP A 210 4.14 10.29 14.41
CA ASP A 210 3.84 11.54 15.10
C ASP A 210 4.87 12.60 14.69
N VAL A 211 4.63 13.82 15.10
CA VAL A 211 5.60 14.91 15.02
C VAL A 211 6.13 15.20 16.42
N HIS A 212 7.44 15.04 16.60
CA HIS A 212 8.09 15.51 17.81
C HIS A 212 7.99 17.04 17.89
N GLY A 213 7.45 17.56 18.99
CA GLY A 213 7.28 18.99 19.22
C GLY A 213 6.03 19.61 18.60
N ASP A 214 5.11 18.82 18.04
CA ASP A 214 3.84 19.30 17.48
C ASP A 214 2.75 18.23 17.50
N PHE A 215 1.51 18.62 17.18
CA PHE A 215 0.31 17.77 17.13
C PHE A 215 -0.01 17.37 15.68
N MET A 216 0.71 16.44 15.12
CA MET A 216 0.43 15.91 13.79
C MET A 216 0.83 14.44 13.75
N GLY A 217 0.01 13.61 13.14
CA GLY A 217 0.30 12.17 13.07
C GLY A 217 -0.63 11.44 12.12
N GLY A 218 -0.34 10.16 11.89
CA GLY A 218 -1.15 9.31 11.03
C GLY A 218 -0.54 7.93 10.83
N PRO A 219 -1.16 7.09 9.98
CA PRO A 219 -0.63 5.78 9.67
C PRO A 219 0.59 5.85 8.74
N PHE A 220 1.49 4.89 8.91
CA PHE A 220 2.59 4.63 7.98
C PHE A 220 2.72 3.14 7.67
N VAL A 221 3.38 2.85 6.57
CA VAL A 221 3.94 1.54 6.24
C VAL A 221 5.34 1.71 5.66
N SER A 222 6.28 0.94 6.16
CA SER A 222 7.66 0.95 5.75
C SER A 222 8.05 -0.43 5.22
N TYR A 223 8.69 -0.47 4.06
CA TYR A 223 9.13 -1.69 3.40
C TYR A 223 10.64 -1.67 3.24
N SER A 224 11.31 -2.61 3.89
CA SER A 224 12.77 -2.70 3.91
C SER A 224 13.25 -4.01 3.29
N THR A 225 14.33 -3.94 2.52
CA THR A 225 14.99 -5.11 1.94
C THR A 225 16.49 -4.86 1.83
N VAL A 226 17.27 -5.95 1.71
CA VAL A 226 18.71 -5.82 1.44
C VAL A 226 18.94 -5.72 -0.07
N ASP A 227 19.59 -4.65 -0.46
CA ASP A 227 20.21 -4.58 -1.78
C ASP A 227 21.60 -5.23 -1.71
N THR A 228 21.69 -6.44 -2.25
CA THR A 228 22.92 -7.24 -2.20
C THR A 228 24.02 -6.69 -3.11
N ALA A 229 23.68 -5.86 -4.10
CA ALA A 229 24.67 -5.25 -5.00
C ALA A 229 25.47 -4.16 -4.29
N THR A 230 24.83 -3.41 -3.41
CA THR A 230 25.45 -2.30 -2.66
C THR A 230 25.73 -2.65 -1.20
N ASN A 231 25.31 -3.82 -0.72
CA ASN A 231 25.35 -4.24 0.67
C ASN A 231 24.68 -3.22 1.61
N ARG A 232 23.50 -2.73 1.22
CA ARG A 232 22.75 -1.74 1.98
C ARG A 232 21.32 -2.22 2.24
N VAL A 233 20.74 -1.78 3.34
CA VAL A 233 19.29 -1.83 3.54
C VAL A 233 18.69 -0.68 2.75
N PHE A 234 17.80 -1.02 1.82
CA PHE A 234 16.94 -0.08 1.11
C PHE A 234 15.57 -0.06 1.77
N THR A 235 15.03 1.10 2.03
CA THR A 235 13.70 1.26 2.63
C THR A 235 12.86 2.27 1.84
N LEU A 236 11.63 1.87 1.53
CA LEU A 236 10.53 2.72 1.06
C LEU A 236 9.54 2.87 2.22
N ASP A 237 9.41 4.09 2.75
CA ASP A 237 8.45 4.44 3.80
C ASP A 237 7.33 5.29 3.22
N CYS A 238 6.10 4.91 3.49
CA CYS A 238 4.89 5.57 3.01
C CYS A 238 4.03 6.02 4.19
N TYR A 239 3.52 7.24 4.15
CA TYR A 239 2.72 7.79 5.23
C TYR A 239 1.52 8.58 4.72
N VAL A 240 0.53 8.75 5.57
CA VAL A 240 -0.67 9.55 5.28
C VAL A 240 -0.98 10.46 6.45
N TYR A 241 -1.32 11.70 6.13
CA TYR A 241 -1.94 12.65 7.03
C TYR A 241 -3.36 12.94 6.53
N ALA A 242 -4.37 12.60 7.32
CA ALA A 242 -5.78 12.85 7.00
C ALA A 242 -6.52 13.08 8.32
N PRO A 243 -6.47 14.30 8.86
CA PRO A 243 -6.99 14.62 10.20
C PRO A 243 -8.52 14.62 10.27
N ASP A 244 -9.21 14.80 9.15
CA ASP A 244 -10.67 14.82 9.14
C ASP A 244 -11.23 13.43 9.48
N LEU A 245 -12.09 13.39 10.51
CA LEU A 245 -12.73 12.18 11.00
C LEU A 245 -13.81 11.65 10.05
N ASN A 246 -14.37 12.51 9.23
CA ASN A 246 -15.53 12.20 8.41
C ASN A 246 -15.19 11.92 6.94
N LYS A 247 -14.13 12.49 6.42
CA LYS A 247 -13.65 12.29 5.03
C LYS A 247 -12.27 12.94 4.87
N PRO A 248 -11.41 12.44 4.00
CA PRO A 248 -11.51 11.19 3.24
C PRO A 248 -11.05 9.99 4.06
N ARG A 249 -11.40 8.78 3.64
CA ARG A 249 -10.97 7.55 4.31
C ARG A 249 -9.46 7.35 4.19
N LYS A 250 -8.77 7.27 5.31
CA LYS A 250 -7.31 7.05 5.39
C LYS A 250 -6.88 5.78 4.65
N ARG A 251 -7.72 4.74 4.71
CA ARG A 251 -7.54 3.48 3.98
C ARG A 251 -7.23 3.69 2.50
N ASN A 252 -7.97 4.56 1.81
CA ASN A 252 -7.79 4.78 0.38
C ASN A 252 -6.47 5.46 0.07
N TYR A 253 -6.07 6.42 0.90
CA TYR A 253 -4.76 7.08 0.76
C TYR A 253 -3.62 6.11 1.07
N MET A 254 -3.74 5.30 2.14
CA MET A 254 -2.72 4.29 2.46
C MET A 254 -2.54 3.29 1.33
N ARG A 255 -3.64 2.76 0.76
CA ARG A 255 -3.54 1.89 -0.42
C ARG A 255 -2.84 2.58 -1.60
N GLY A 256 -3.15 3.86 -1.83
CA GLY A 256 -2.51 4.64 -2.90
C GLY A 256 -0.99 4.71 -2.76
N VAL A 257 -0.46 4.94 -1.56
CA VAL A 257 1.00 5.00 -1.34
C VAL A 257 1.64 3.61 -1.26
N GLU A 258 0.93 2.61 -0.73
CA GLU A 258 1.43 1.23 -0.68
C GLU A 258 1.70 0.64 -2.08
N HIS A 259 0.94 1.08 -3.09
CA HIS A 259 1.13 0.60 -4.45
C HIS A 259 2.50 0.95 -5.04
N LEU A 260 3.19 1.96 -4.51
CA LEU A 260 4.54 2.33 -4.94
C LEU A 260 5.52 1.16 -4.81
N LEU A 261 5.40 0.33 -3.77
CA LEU A 261 6.26 -0.84 -3.55
C LEU A 261 6.25 -1.78 -4.75
N TYR A 262 5.08 -2.01 -5.33
CA TYR A 262 4.92 -2.98 -6.42
C TYR A 262 5.52 -2.52 -7.76
N SER A 263 5.93 -1.27 -7.84
CA SER A 263 6.67 -0.70 -8.96
C SER A 263 8.18 -0.64 -8.76
N VAL A 264 8.68 -0.97 -7.57
CA VAL A 264 10.12 -0.95 -7.25
C VAL A 264 10.84 -2.07 -8.00
N ARG A 265 11.89 -1.71 -8.72
CA ARG A 265 12.74 -2.66 -9.47
C ARG A 265 14.21 -2.38 -9.18
N PHE A 266 14.90 -3.39 -8.70
CA PHE A 266 16.34 -3.35 -8.56
C PHE A 266 16.98 -3.73 -9.89
N PRO A 267 18.15 -3.15 -10.24
CA PRO A 267 18.90 -3.56 -11.43
C PRO A 267 19.16 -5.07 -11.38
N LYS A 268 19.04 -5.73 -12.53
CA LYS A 268 19.49 -7.12 -12.62
C LYS A 268 20.99 -7.12 -12.40
N GLN A 269 21.47 -7.95 -11.49
CA GLN A 269 22.91 -8.22 -11.39
C GLN A 269 23.36 -8.81 -12.73
N ALA A 270 24.38 -8.22 -13.32
CA ALA A 270 25.05 -8.85 -14.46
C ALA A 270 25.62 -10.20 -13.97
N GLU A 271 25.21 -11.29 -14.62
CA GLU A 271 25.78 -12.62 -14.39
C GLU A 271 27.28 -12.67 -14.74
#